data_926e675080e3513aad3003d92f73e330
#
_entry.id   926e675080e3513aad3003d92f73e330
#
_cell.length_a   1.000
_cell.length_b   1.000
_cell.length_c   1.000
_cell.angle_alpha   90.00
_cell.angle_beta   90.00
_cell.angle_gamma   90.00
#
_symmetry.space_group_name_H-M   'P 1'
#
loop_
_entity.id
_entity.type
_entity.pdbx_description
1 polymer ?
#
loop_
_entity_poly.entity_id
_entity_poly.type
_entity_poly.pdbx_seq_one_letter_code
_entity_poly.pdbx_strand_id
1 'polypeptide(L)'
;DVAREKSTYTVTVSFFDENGTALAPTTAVWTLSKLAGTIVNSRENVSIASPGTEEVIVLTGSDLAIIDGDELEARALTVLATYSSGRTIKSEARFWVRNLTKVS
;
A
#
# COMPACT_ATOMS: atom_id res chain seq x y z
N ASP A 1 12.19 3.13 -2.24
CA ASP A 1 11.43 4.26 -2.74
C ASP A 1 11.15 5.27 -1.65
N VAL A 2 11.03 6.52 -2.02
CA VAL A 2 10.80 7.62 -1.08
C VAL A 2 9.62 8.46 -1.55
N ALA A 3 8.62 8.58 -0.68
CA ALA A 3 7.49 9.48 -0.88
C ALA A 3 7.74 10.76 -0.09
N ARG A 4 7.19 11.86 -0.57
CA ARG A 4 7.26 13.13 0.17
C ARG A 4 6.06 13.25 1.08
N GLU A 5 6.29 13.81 2.27
CA GLU A 5 5.24 14.03 3.25
C GLU A 5 4.05 14.78 2.65
N LYS A 6 2.84 14.26 2.90
CA LYS A 6 1.56 14.86 2.47
C LYS A 6 1.43 15.16 0.97
N SER A 7 2.30 14.55 0.17
CA SER A 7 2.20 14.62 -1.29
C SER A 7 1.37 13.46 -1.81
N THR A 8 1.43 13.21 -3.11
CA THR A 8 0.81 12.04 -3.73
C THR A 8 1.89 11.02 -4.07
N TYR A 9 1.65 9.78 -3.71
CA TYR A 9 2.55 8.67 -4.01
C TYR A 9 1.74 7.50 -4.53
N THR A 10 2.17 6.90 -5.63
CA THR A 10 1.45 5.80 -6.23
C THR A 10 2.23 4.50 -6.11
N VAL A 11 1.51 3.42 -5.83
CA VAL A 11 2.08 2.06 -5.81
C VAL A 11 1.30 1.23 -6.81
N THR A 12 2.01 0.68 -7.79
CA THR A 12 1.39 -0.21 -8.78
C THR A 12 1.56 -1.65 -8.32
N VAL A 13 0.44 -2.37 -8.24
CA VAL A 13 0.42 -3.77 -7.79
C VAL A 13 -0.02 -4.63 -8.97
N SER A 14 0.76 -5.66 -9.27
CA SER A 14 0.42 -6.63 -10.30
C SER A 14 0.06 -7.95 -9.64
N PHE A 15 -0.99 -8.60 -10.16
CA PHE A 15 -1.49 -9.85 -9.59
C PHE A 15 -1.18 -11.01 -10.53
N PHE A 16 -0.65 -12.08 -9.95
CA PHE A 16 -0.26 -13.28 -10.71
C PHE A 16 -0.79 -14.52 -10.00
N ASP A 17 -0.96 -15.59 -10.77
CA ASP A 17 -1.23 -16.89 -10.17
C ASP A 17 0.09 -17.52 -9.70
N GLU A 18 0.01 -18.72 -9.13
CA GLU A 18 1.20 -19.41 -8.60
C GLU A 18 2.19 -19.83 -9.69
N ASN A 19 1.78 -19.80 -10.96
CA ASN A 19 2.65 -20.10 -12.10
C ASN A 19 3.29 -18.84 -12.69
N GLY A 20 3.00 -17.68 -12.13
CA GLY A 20 3.53 -16.40 -12.64
C GLY A 20 2.74 -15.81 -13.79
N THR A 21 1.57 -16.37 -14.12
CA THR A 21 0.69 -15.83 -15.15
C THR A 21 -0.21 -14.74 -14.57
N ALA A 22 -0.34 -13.63 -15.27
CA ALA A 22 -1.18 -12.52 -14.81
C ALA A 22 -2.62 -13.02 -14.61
N LEU A 23 -3.16 -12.76 -13.42
CA LEU A 23 -4.50 -13.22 -13.07
C LEU A 23 -5.16 -12.21 -12.12
N ALA A 24 -6.34 -11.73 -12.50
CA ALA A 24 -7.09 -10.82 -11.65
C ALA A 24 -7.70 -11.56 -10.46
N PRO A 25 -7.52 -11.06 -9.23
CA PRO A 25 -8.15 -11.66 -8.07
C PRO A 25 -9.65 -11.36 -8.05
N THR A 26 -10.40 -12.16 -7.29
CA THR A 26 -11.83 -11.92 -7.07
C THR A 26 -12.02 -10.70 -6.18
N THR A 27 -11.21 -10.60 -5.12
CA THR A 27 -11.20 -9.45 -4.22
C THR A 27 -9.77 -9.10 -3.87
N ALA A 28 -9.55 -7.84 -3.55
CA ALA A 28 -8.26 -7.38 -3.05
C ALA A 28 -8.49 -6.24 -2.06
N VAL A 29 -7.68 -6.23 -1.01
CA VAL A 29 -7.68 -5.15 -0.01
C VAL A 29 -6.24 -4.75 0.27
N TRP A 30 -6.04 -3.51 0.70
CA TRP A 30 -4.71 -3.05 1.09
C TRP A 30 -4.73 -2.39 2.46
N THR A 31 -3.60 -2.45 3.13
CA THR A 31 -3.42 -1.88 4.46
C THR A 31 -2.13 -1.09 4.49
N LEU A 32 -2.20 0.13 4.99
CA LEU A 32 -1.03 0.99 5.15
C LEU A 32 -0.63 0.99 6.63
N SER A 33 0.62 0.67 6.93
CA SER A 33 1.08 0.59 8.30
C SER A 33 2.52 1.07 8.46
N LYS A 34 2.91 1.32 9.71
CA LYS A 34 4.32 1.39 10.08
C LYS A 34 4.90 -0.03 10.00
N LEU A 35 6.23 -0.16 9.98
CA LEU A 35 6.85 -1.48 9.94
C LEU A 35 6.51 -2.31 11.18
N ALA A 36 6.20 -1.66 12.30
CA ALA A 36 5.78 -2.35 13.53
C ALA A 36 4.33 -2.86 13.47
N GLY A 37 3.58 -2.54 12.42
CA GLY A 37 2.21 -2.99 12.23
C GLY A 37 1.13 -2.00 12.61
N THR A 38 1.49 -0.84 13.14
CA THR A 38 0.51 0.20 13.51
C THR A 38 -0.12 0.78 12.25
N ILE A 39 -1.45 0.77 12.18
CA ILE A 39 -2.19 1.27 11.02
C ILE A 39 -2.04 2.78 10.90
N VAL A 40 -1.79 3.25 9.67
CA VAL A 40 -1.61 4.66 9.36
C VAL A 40 -2.89 5.19 8.71
N ASN A 41 -3.41 6.30 9.26
CA ASN A 41 -4.56 7.02 8.72
C ASN A 41 -5.79 6.13 8.50
N SER A 42 -5.99 5.15 9.39
CA SER A 42 -7.12 4.22 9.33
C SER A 42 -7.22 3.42 8.01
N ARG A 43 -6.11 3.31 7.27
CA ARG A 43 -6.07 2.56 6.01
C ARG A 43 -5.86 1.07 6.27
N GLU A 44 -6.89 0.43 6.82
CA GLU A 44 -6.86 -1.01 7.08
C GLU A 44 -7.90 -1.72 6.22
N ASN A 45 -7.47 -2.74 5.49
CA ASN A 45 -8.33 -3.55 4.61
C ASN A 45 -9.19 -2.70 3.67
N VAL A 46 -8.56 -1.71 3.02
CA VAL A 46 -9.24 -0.85 2.07
C VAL A 46 -9.53 -1.63 0.80
N SER A 47 -10.80 -1.74 0.42
CA SER A 47 -11.20 -2.53 -0.73
C SER A 47 -10.76 -1.92 -2.05
N ILE A 48 -10.28 -2.78 -2.96
CA ILE A 48 -10.05 -2.41 -4.36
C ILE A 48 -11.26 -2.90 -5.15
N ALA A 49 -12.02 -1.97 -5.71
CA ALA A 49 -13.21 -2.32 -6.46
C ALA A 49 -12.82 -2.98 -7.79
N SER A 50 -13.44 -4.14 -8.09
CA SER A 50 -13.24 -4.86 -9.35
C SER A 50 -11.77 -4.98 -9.75
N PRO A 51 -10.93 -5.63 -8.93
CA PRO A 51 -9.49 -5.66 -9.20
C PRO A 51 -9.19 -6.33 -10.54
N GLY A 52 -8.30 -5.70 -11.32
CA GLY A 52 -7.79 -6.26 -12.56
C GLY A 52 -6.47 -6.98 -12.32
N THR A 53 -5.73 -7.26 -13.39
CA THR A 53 -4.41 -7.88 -13.28
C THR A 53 -3.35 -6.90 -12.76
N GLU A 54 -3.65 -5.60 -12.83
CA GLU A 54 -2.79 -4.54 -12.31
C GLU A 54 -3.66 -3.44 -11.73
N GLU A 55 -3.30 -2.96 -10.55
CA GLU A 55 -4.02 -1.87 -9.88
C GLU A 55 -3.05 -0.82 -9.38
N VAL A 56 -3.44 0.44 -9.46
CA VAL A 56 -2.66 1.56 -8.94
C VAL A 56 -3.30 2.04 -7.65
N ILE A 57 -2.53 1.99 -6.57
CA ILE A 57 -2.98 2.49 -5.26
C ILE A 57 -2.39 3.88 -5.08
N VAL A 58 -3.26 4.87 -4.88
CA VAL A 58 -2.85 6.27 -4.72
C VAL A 58 -2.92 6.64 -3.24
N LEU A 59 -1.78 7.03 -2.69
CA LEU A 59 -1.66 7.49 -1.32
C LEU A 59 -1.52 9.01 -1.34
N THR A 60 -2.33 9.71 -0.56
CA THR A 60 -2.35 11.18 -0.57
C THR A 60 -2.52 11.73 0.84
N GLY A 61 -2.12 12.97 1.03
CA GLY A 61 -2.39 13.71 2.26
C GLY A 61 -1.90 12.99 3.50
N SER A 62 -2.83 12.70 4.40
CA SER A 62 -2.51 12.08 5.70
C SER A 62 -2.02 10.64 5.59
N ASP A 63 -2.17 9.98 4.42
CA ASP A 63 -1.56 8.67 4.19
C ASP A 63 -0.04 8.77 4.26
N LEU A 64 0.50 9.92 3.90
CA LEU A 64 1.93 10.20 3.85
C LEU A 64 2.37 11.16 4.96
N ALA A 65 1.64 11.20 6.07
CA ALA A 65 1.99 12.06 7.19
C ALA A 65 3.17 11.49 7.97
N ILE A 66 4.02 12.37 8.44
CA ILE A 66 5.07 12.01 9.40
C ILE A 66 4.40 11.92 10.77
N ILE A 67 4.59 10.80 11.43
CA ILE A 67 3.92 10.51 12.70
C ILE A 67 4.86 10.75 13.89
N ASP A 68 6.10 10.29 13.77
CA ASP A 68 7.07 10.32 14.86
C ASP A 68 8.05 11.49 14.78
N GLY A 69 7.93 12.33 13.76
CA GLY A 69 8.77 13.52 13.60
C GLY A 69 10.15 13.25 13.02
N ASP A 70 10.42 12.04 12.57
CA ASP A 70 11.71 11.67 11.99
C ASP A 70 11.88 12.25 10.59
N GLU A 71 13.11 12.37 10.13
CA GLU A 71 13.40 12.84 8.78
C GLU A 71 12.87 11.88 7.72
N LEU A 72 13.01 10.58 7.97
CA LEU A 72 12.47 9.52 7.12
C LEU A 72 11.76 8.51 8.01
N GLU A 73 10.54 8.14 7.62
CA GLU A 73 9.77 7.13 8.33
C GLU A 73 9.38 6.03 7.37
N ALA A 74 9.66 4.78 7.73
CA ALA A 74 9.33 3.63 6.90
C ALA A 74 7.84 3.31 7.01
N ARG A 75 7.27 2.89 5.89
CA ARG A 75 5.88 2.44 5.80
C ARG A 75 5.81 1.13 5.04
N ALA A 76 4.81 0.33 5.37
CA ALA A 76 4.51 -0.91 4.67
C ALA A 76 3.12 -0.83 4.07
N LEU A 77 3.00 -1.16 2.80
CA LEU A 77 1.73 -1.31 2.12
C LEU A 77 1.54 -2.79 1.84
N THR A 78 0.58 -3.40 2.52
CA THR A 78 0.28 -4.82 2.40
C THR A 78 -0.96 -5.00 1.57
N VAL A 79 -0.90 -5.83 0.54
CA VAL A 79 -2.04 -6.15 -0.33
C VAL A 79 -2.39 -7.61 -0.15
N LEU A 80 -3.64 -7.88 0.18
CA LEU A 80 -4.17 -9.23 0.28
C LEU A 80 -5.14 -9.47 -0.87
N ALA A 81 -4.79 -10.40 -1.75
CA ALA A 81 -5.61 -10.76 -2.91
C ALA A 81 -6.22 -12.14 -2.68
N THR A 82 -7.52 -12.26 -2.94
CA THR A 82 -8.25 -13.54 -2.87
C THR A 82 -8.71 -13.92 -4.27
N TYR A 83 -8.39 -15.13 -4.69
CA TYR A 83 -8.71 -15.62 -6.02
C TYR A 83 -9.93 -16.55 -6.00
N SER A 84 -10.55 -16.76 -7.15
CA SER A 84 -11.75 -17.58 -7.27
C SER A 84 -11.54 -19.04 -6.81
N SER A 85 -10.30 -19.51 -6.82
CA SER A 85 -9.96 -20.83 -6.29
C SER A 85 -9.96 -20.91 -4.76
N GLY A 86 -10.19 -19.78 -4.09
CA GLY A 86 -10.11 -19.67 -2.63
C GLY A 86 -8.70 -19.41 -2.12
N ARG A 87 -7.72 -19.31 -3.01
CA ARG A 87 -6.34 -19.01 -2.62
C ARG A 87 -6.16 -17.54 -2.31
N THR A 88 -5.30 -17.24 -1.37
CA THR A 88 -4.95 -15.86 -1.02
C THR A 88 -3.47 -15.66 -1.21
N ILE A 89 -3.10 -14.48 -1.73
CA ILE A 89 -1.71 -14.08 -1.87
C ILE A 89 -1.54 -12.74 -1.18
N LYS A 90 -0.54 -12.67 -0.30
CA LYS A 90 -0.22 -11.46 0.45
C LYS A 90 1.08 -10.90 -0.07
N SER A 91 1.07 -9.64 -0.46
CA SER A 91 2.26 -8.94 -0.95
C SER A 91 2.50 -7.71 -0.11
N GLU A 92 3.75 -7.31 0.04
CA GLU A 92 4.12 -6.14 0.82
C GLU A 92 5.08 -5.27 0.02
N ALA A 93 4.78 -3.97 -0.04
CA ALA A 93 5.68 -2.96 -0.58
C ALA A 93 6.11 -2.05 0.56
N ARG A 94 7.40 -1.78 0.66
CA ARG A 94 7.94 -0.88 1.68
C ARG A 94 8.46 0.37 1.03
N PHE A 95 8.24 1.51 1.68
CA PHE A 95 8.74 2.79 1.21
C PHE A 95 8.98 3.71 2.39
N TRP A 96 9.63 4.84 2.12
CA TRP A 96 9.93 5.83 3.15
C TRP A 96 9.12 7.09 2.88
N VAL A 97 8.69 7.75 3.95
CA VAL A 97 8.08 9.07 3.86
C VAL A 97 9.11 10.08 4.33
N ARG A 98 9.40 11.07 3.48
CA ARG A 98 10.36 12.12 3.80
C ARG A 98 9.65 13.29 4.44
N ASN A 99 10.18 13.73 5.58
CA ASN A 99 9.71 14.93 6.27
C ASN A 99 10.22 16.16 5.51
N LEU A 100 9.30 17.02 5.12
CA LEU A 100 9.63 18.29 4.49
C LEU A 100 9.64 19.36 5.58
N THR A 101 10.80 19.93 5.87
CA THR A 101 10.96 20.87 6.98
C THR A 101 10.05 22.08 6.94
N LYS A 102 9.52 22.39 5.76
CA LYS A 102 8.61 23.54 5.58
C LYS A 102 7.14 23.16 5.54
N VAL A 103 6.82 21.90 5.74
CA VAL A 103 5.45 21.44 5.85
C VAL A 103 5.12 21.31 7.32
N SER A 104 4.15 22.07 7.76
CA SER A 104 3.75 22.08 9.16
C SER A 104 2.28 21.76 9.32
#